data_e2eddcf57c2de59a882ed781ae213103
#
_entry.id   e2eddcf57c2de59a882ed781ae213103
#
_cell.length_a   1.000
_cell.length_b   1.000
_cell.length_c   1.000
_cell.angle_alpha   90.00
_cell.angle_beta   90.00
_cell.angle_gamma   90.00
#
_symmetry.space_group_name_H-M   'P 1'
#
loop_
_entity.id
_entity.type
_entity.pdbx_description
1 polymer ?
#
loop_
_entity_poly.entity_id
_entity_poly.type
_entity_poly.pdbx_seq_one_letter_code
_entity_poly.pdbx_strand_id
1 'polypeptide(L)'
;VEPIQPIIFYIDRNTPEKYIDCIIEAVRDWRPAFEKAGFKNAIDARLAPTVEENPDFSIYDSTYPFISWKISGQNNAYGPTPCEPRSGEIIACHIGIFCSVLNLEQKWYFAQCGANDPQAWNIELPDSLQYEQIKQVLTHEVGHTLGLEHNFLGSSHYSIDQLRDNDFLSQYSIGSSIMDLSLIHISEPTRHL
;
A
#
# COMPACT_ATOMS: atom_id res chain seq x y z
N VAL A 1 -18.28 -7.74 -15.04
CA VAL A 1 -17.54 -7.92 -16.32
C VAL A 1 -16.10 -8.20 -15.97
N GLU A 2 -15.41 -9.08 -16.70
CA GLU A 2 -13.95 -9.21 -16.63
C GLU A 2 -13.32 -8.27 -17.66
N PRO A 3 -12.29 -7.49 -17.29
CA PRO A 3 -11.58 -6.66 -18.25
C PRO A 3 -10.82 -7.53 -19.26
N ILE A 4 -10.72 -7.06 -20.50
CA ILE A 4 -9.93 -7.74 -21.54
C ILE A 4 -8.46 -7.77 -21.13
N GLN A 5 -7.98 -6.71 -20.48
CA GLN A 5 -6.61 -6.59 -19.95
C GLN A 5 -6.68 -6.10 -18.50
N PRO A 6 -6.40 -6.98 -17.53
CA PRO A 6 -6.32 -6.59 -16.12
C PRO A 6 -5.07 -5.75 -15.85
N ILE A 7 -5.12 -4.94 -14.81
CA ILE A 7 -3.97 -4.20 -14.29
C ILE A 7 -3.08 -5.19 -13.53
N ILE A 8 -1.89 -5.46 -14.04
CA ILE A 8 -0.94 -6.37 -13.41
C ILE A 8 0.30 -5.59 -12.96
N PHE A 9 0.51 -5.52 -11.64
CA PHE A 9 1.73 -4.96 -11.08
C PHE A 9 2.85 -6.00 -11.08
N TYR A 10 3.99 -5.63 -11.62
CA TYR A 10 5.19 -6.47 -11.61
C TYR A 10 6.10 -6.06 -10.46
N ILE A 11 6.47 -7.02 -9.62
CA ILE A 11 7.29 -6.79 -8.43
C ILE A 11 8.76 -7.01 -8.79
N ASP A 12 9.62 -6.07 -8.39
CA ASP A 12 11.07 -6.18 -8.54
C ASP A 12 11.59 -7.45 -7.85
N ARG A 13 12.38 -8.23 -8.58
CA ARG A 13 13.00 -9.46 -8.06
C ARG A 13 14.04 -9.20 -6.96
N ASN A 14 14.52 -7.97 -6.83
CA ASN A 14 15.40 -7.57 -5.73
C ASN A 14 14.64 -7.31 -4.41
N THR A 15 13.31 -7.41 -4.43
CA THR A 15 12.48 -7.33 -3.21
C THR A 15 12.82 -8.49 -2.27
N PRO A 16 13.09 -8.24 -0.96
CA PRO A 16 13.28 -9.31 0.00
C PRO A 16 12.07 -10.25 0.02
N GLU A 17 12.33 -11.56 -0.01
CA GLU A 17 11.32 -12.62 -0.13
C GLU A 17 10.17 -12.45 0.89
N LYS A 18 10.52 -12.09 2.13
CA LYS A 18 9.53 -11.88 3.21
C LYS A 18 8.49 -10.77 2.94
N TYR A 19 8.72 -9.89 1.97
CA TYR A 19 7.77 -8.81 1.62
C TYR A 19 7.02 -9.05 0.31
N ILE A 20 7.34 -10.09 -0.46
CA ILE A 20 6.69 -10.34 -1.76
C ILE A 20 5.21 -10.58 -1.58
N ASP A 21 4.82 -11.47 -0.67
CA ASP A 21 3.41 -11.78 -0.40
C ASP A 21 2.65 -10.56 0.11
N CYS A 22 3.27 -9.76 0.99
CA CYS A 22 2.74 -8.51 1.48
C CYS A 22 2.40 -7.53 0.33
N ILE A 23 3.30 -7.39 -0.63
CA ILE A 23 3.10 -6.52 -1.80
C ILE A 23 1.96 -7.04 -2.68
N ILE A 24 1.91 -8.35 -2.90
CA ILE A 24 0.82 -8.97 -3.67
C ILE A 24 -0.53 -8.72 -2.99
N GLU A 25 -0.61 -8.89 -1.67
CA GLU A 25 -1.83 -8.64 -0.91
C GLU A 25 -2.25 -7.17 -0.95
N ALA A 26 -1.31 -6.24 -0.79
CA ALA A 26 -1.58 -4.81 -0.84
C ALA A 26 -2.23 -4.38 -2.16
N VAL A 27 -1.77 -4.94 -3.28
CA VAL A 27 -2.40 -4.72 -4.59
C VAL A 27 -3.79 -5.37 -4.66
N ARG A 28 -3.92 -6.60 -4.14
CA ARG A 28 -5.18 -7.35 -4.15
C ARG A 28 -6.25 -6.75 -3.26
N ASP A 29 -5.89 -5.98 -2.25
CA ASP A 29 -6.84 -5.28 -1.37
C ASP A 29 -7.71 -4.27 -2.14
N TRP A 30 -7.32 -3.89 -3.35
CA TRP A 30 -8.15 -3.08 -4.24
C TRP A 30 -9.21 -3.87 -5.03
N ARG A 31 -9.14 -5.21 -5.07
CA ARG A 31 -10.12 -6.04 -5.79
C ARG A 31 -11.57 -5.78 -5.38
N PRO A 32 -11.91 -5.66 -4.07
CA PRO A 32 -13.28 -5.36 -3.67
C PRO A 32 -13.82 -4.03 -4.21
N ALA A 33 -12.96 -3.03 -4.36
CA ALA A 33 -13.33 -1.74 -4.94
C ALA A 33 -13.67 -1.89 -6.43
N PHE A 34 -12.84 -2.61 -7.19
CA PHE A 34 -13.12 -2.94 -8.59
C PHE A 34 -14.38 -3.80 -8.76
N GLU A 35 -14.62 -4.76 -7.87
CA GLU A 35 -15.81 -5.61 -7.90
C GLU A 35 -17.09 -4.79 -7.64
N LYS A 36 -17.05 -3.84 -6.70
CA LYS A 36 -18.15 -2.90 -6.48
C LYS A 36 -18.40 -2.00 -7.71
N ALA A 37 -17.34 -1.66 -8.44
CA ALA A 37 -17.45 -0.95 -9.73
C ALA A 37 -17.90 -1.85 -10.89
N GLY A 38 -18.11 -3.16 -10.66
CA GLY A 38 -18.59 -4.11 -11.66
C GLY A 38 -17.50 -4.89 -12.41
N PHE A 39 -16.24 -4.76 -12.03
CA PHE A 39 -15.11 -5.43 -12.68
C PHE A 39 -14.53 -6.54 -11.78
N LYS A 40 -14.59 -7.78 -12.23
CA LYS A 40 -13.97 -8.92 -11.57
C LYS A 40 -12.56 -9.15 -12.12
N ASN A 41 -11.64 -9.62 -11.29
CA ASN A 41 -10.27 -9.95 -11.68
C ASN A 41 -9.53 -8.79 -12.38
N ALA A 42 -9.85 -7.55 -12.00
CA ALA A 42 -9.36 -6.35 -12.69
C ALA A 42 -7.95 -5.94 -12.28
N ILE A 43 -7.46 -6.36 -11.11
CA ILE A 43 -6.16 -5.99 -10.57
C ILE A 43 -5.49 -7.17 -9.88
N ASP A 44 -4.18 -7.34 -10.12
CA ASP A 44 -3.34 -8.36 -9.49
C ASP A 44 -1.87 -7.92 -9.44
N ALA A 45 -1.04 -8.69 -8.73
CA ALA A 45 0.41 -8.52 -8.73
C ALA A 45 1.13 -9.86 -8.84
N ARG A 46 2.34 -9.82 -9.41
CA ARG A 46 3.23 -10.98 -9.54
C ARG A 46 4.68 -10.53 -9.67
N LEU A 47 5.62 -11.43 -9.42
CA LEU A 47 7.03 -11.16 -9.69
C LEU A 47 7.24 -10.79 -11.17
N ALA A 48 8.16 -9.86 -11.41
CA ALA A 48 8.60 -9.55 -12.76
C ALA A 48 9.18 -10.81 -13.43
N PRO A 49 8.90 -11.03 -14.73
CA PRO A 49 9.46 -12.18 -15.43
C PRO A 49 10.99 -12.10 -15.50
N THR A 50 11.65 -13.24 -15.61
CA THR A 50 13.07 -13.30 -15.96
C THR A 50 13.25 -13.00 -17.44
N VAL A 51 14.49 -12.68 -17.84
CA VAL A 51 14.83 -12.48 -19.25
C VAL A 51 14.54 -13.74 -20.11
N GLU A 52 14.60 -14.92 -19.49
CA GLU A 52 14.30 -16.20 -20.15
C GLU A 52 12.80 -16.38 -20.36
N GLU A 53 11.98 -15.93 -19.42
CA GLU A 53 10.51 -16.01 -19.47
C GLU A 53 9.89 -14.96 -20.41
N ASN A 54 10.47 -13.76 -20.44
CA ASN A 54 10.05 -12.68 -21.33
C ASN A 54 11.25 -11.77 -21.67
N PRO A 55 11.93 -12.01 -22.80
CA PRO A 55 13.08 -11.20 -23.24
C PRO A 55 12.75 -9.73 -23.53
N ASP A 56 11.51 -9.45 -23.88
CA ASP A 56 11.05 -8.09 -24.22
C ASP A 56 10.56 -7.29 -23.01
N PHE A 57 10.49 -7.91 -21.83
CA PHE A 57 10.08 -7.22 -20.61
C PHE A 57 11.13 -6.21 -20.17
N SER A 58 10.72 -4.97 -19.96
CA SER A 58 11.59 -3.91 -19.44
C SER A 58 10.89 -3.13 -18.35
N ILE A 59 11.59 -2.89 -17.24
CA ILE A 59 11.13 -2.00 -16.16
C ILE A 59 11.01 -0.53 -16.62
N TYR A 60 11.59 -0.19 -17.75
CA TYR A 60 11.52 1.15 -18.37
C TYR A 60 10.36 1.27 -19.36
N ASP A 61 9.66 0.18 -19.64
CA ASP A 61 8.46 0.21 -20.47
C ASP A 61 7.26 0.66 -19.61
N SER A 62 6.72 1.82 -19.94
CA SER A 62 5.58 2.44 -19.22
C SER A 62 4.31 1.61 -19.27
N THR A 63 4.19 0.64 -20.16
CA THR A 63 3.02 -0.25 -20.26
C THR A 63 2.93 -1.27 -19.12
N TYR A 64 4.04 -1.49 -18.40
CA TYR A 64 4.08 -2.40 -17.26
C TYR A 64 4.04 -1.64 -15.94
N PRO A 65 2.93 -1.67 -15.17
CA PRO A 65 2.93 -1.22 -13.79
C PRO A 65 3.99 -1.96 -12.97
N PHE A 66 4.86 -1.21 -12.29
CA PHE A 66 6.02 -1.80 -11.63
C PHE A 66 6.17 -1.33 -10.19
N ILE A 67 6.53 -2.24 -9.29
CA ILE A 67 6.83 -1.95 -7.88
C ILE A 67 8.30 -2.28 -7.64
N SER A 68 9.11 -1.25 -7.37
CA SER A 68 10.54 -1.39 -7.13
C SER A 68 10.90 -1.27 -5.67
N TRP A 69 11.74 -2.21 -5.19
CA TRP A 69 12.38 -2.13 -3.89
C TRP A 69 13.72 -1.42 -4.02
N LYS A 70 13.87 -0.28 -3.34
CA LYS A 70 15.05 0.58 -3.47
C LYS A 70 15.89 0.58 -2.20
N ILE A 71 17.16 0.25 -2.33
CA ILE A 71 18.13 0.34 -1.24
C ILE A 71 18.61 1.80 -1.16
N SER A 72 18.12 2.55 -0.18
CA SER A 72 18.46 3.95 0.02
C SER A 72 18.22 4.36 1.47
N GLY A 73 18.94 5.36 1.96
CA GLY A 73 18.68 6.00 3.24
C GLY A 73 17.47 6.96 3.25
N GLN A 74 16.74 7.06 2.15
CA GLN A 74 15.51 7.85 2.06
C GLN A 74 14.35 7.14 2.75
N ASN A 75 13.73 7.78 3.73
CA ASN A 75 12.56 7.25 4.44
C ASN A 75 11.29 7.66 3.70
N ASN A 76 10.96 6.96 2.62
CA ASN A 76 9.81 7.29 1.79
C ASN A 76 9.29 6.09 0.97
N ALA A 77 8.06 6.22 0.47
CA ALA A 77 7.51 5.49 -0.65
C ALA A 77 6.87 6.52 -1.60
N TYR A 78 6.64 6.17 -2.85
CA TYR A 78 5.98 7.04 -3.80
C TYR A 78 5.31 6.25 -4.92
N GLY A 79 4.16 6.74 -5.37
CA GLY A 79 3.40 6.19 -6.49
C GLY A 79 3.01 7.28 -7.48
N PRO A 80 3.92 7.78 -8.34
CA PRO A 80 3.60 8.80 -9.32
C PRO A 80 2.64 8.26 -10.38
N THR A 81 1.70 9.11 -10.79
CA THR A 81 0.68 8.78 -11.78
C THR A 81 0.68 9.84 -12.89
N PRO A 82 1.64 9.80 -13.81
CA PRO A 82 1.60 10.67 -14.98
C PRO A 82 0.40 10.31 -15.86
N CYS A 83 -0.44 11.31 -16.11
CA CYS A 83 -1.64 11.17 -16.92
C CYS A 83 -1.55 12.00 -18.19
N GLU A 84 -2.20 11.55 -19.26
CA GLU A 84 -2.43 12.34 -20.46
C GLU A 84 -3.45 13.47 -20.12
N PRO A 85 -3.08 14.77 -20.25
CA PRO A 85 -3.93 15.85 -19.74
C PRO A 85 -5.30 15.98 -20.40
N ARG A 86 -5.47 15.46 -21.61
CA ARG A 86 -6.74 15.57 -22.38
C ARG A 86 -7.72 14.45 -22.06
N SER A 87 -7.22 13.25 -21.78
CA SER A 87 -8.06 12.06 -21.58
C SER A 87 -8.13 11.63 -20.11
N GLY A 88 -7.11 12.01 -19.29
CA GLY A 88 -6.94 11.48 -17.94
C GLY A 88 -6.39 10.05 -17.91
N GLU A 89 -5.97 9.51 -19.07
CA GLU A 89 -5.37 8.18 -19.15
C GLU A 89 -4.06 8.12 -18.39
N ILE A 90 -3.91 7.12 -17.52
CA ILE A 90 -2.67 6.87 -16.79
C ILE A 90 -1.66 6.26 -17.74
N ILE A 91 -0.57 6.98 -17.99
CA ILE A 91 0.45 6.61 -19.00
C ILE A 91 1.48 5.64 -18.41
N ALA A 92 1.83 5.83 -17.15
CA ALA A 92 2.83 5.01 -16.48
C ALA A 92 2.49 4.87 -14.99
N CYS A 93 2.95 3.75 -14.41
CA CYS A 93 2.72 3.43 -13.03
C CYS A 93 3.96 2.75 -12.46
N HIS A 94 4.71 3.44 -11.61
CA HIS A 94 5.93 2.92 -11.02
C HIS A 94 6.01 3.30 -9.54
N ILE A 95 5.67 2.36 -8.66
CA ILE A 95 5.80 2.54 -7.21
C ILE A 95 7.25 2.28 -6.80
N GLY A 96 7.82 3.19 -6.04
CA GLY A 96 9.13 3.03 -5.42
C GLY A 96 9.01 2.95 -3.91
N ILE A 97 9.52 1.85 -3.33
CA ILE A 97 9.60 1.64 -1.89
C ILE A 97 11.06 1.70 -1.50
N PHE A 98 11.41 2.59 -0.58
CA PHE A 98 12.76 2.64 -0.01
C PHE A 98 12.84 1.74 1.23
N CYS A 99 13.87 0.91 1.33
CA CYS A 99 14.03 -0.02 2.46
C CYS A 99 14.02 0.67 3.83
N SER A 100 14.44 1.93 3.89
CA SER A 100 14.44 2.75 5.11
C SER A 100 13.05 3.27 5.53
N VAL A 101 11.99 3.03 4.75
CA VAL A 101 10.61 3.29 5.18
C VAL A 101 10.28 2.50 6.46
N LEU A 102 10.84 1.30 6.63
CA LEU A 102 10.70 0.51 7.85
C LEU A 102 11.18 1.26 9.11
N ASN A 103 12.25 2.03 9.01
CA ASN A 103 12.75 2.84 10.12
C ASN A 103 11.79 4.00 10.46
N LEU A 104 11.12 4.54 9.45
CA LEU A 104 10.12 5.59 9.63
C LEU A 104 8.88 5.04 10.32
N GLU A 105 8.36 3.92 9.82
CA GLU A 105 7.22 3.20 10.39
C GLU A 105 7.46 2.81 11.85
N GLN A 106 8.65 2.30 12.17
CA GLN A 106 9.02 1.97 13.54
C GLN A 106 8.98 3.18 14.46
N LYS A 107 9.52 4.33 14.01
CA LYS A 107 9.48 5.57 14.80
C LYS A 107 8.07 6.08 15.02
N TRP A 108 7.23 6.02 14.01
CA TRP A 108 5.82 6.41 14.11
C TRP A 108 5.06 5.47 15.03
N TYR A 109 5.26 4.18 14.89
CA TYR A 109 4.65 3.19 15.77
C TYR A 109 5.05 3.41 17.23
N PHE A 110 6.33 3.60 17.50
CA PHE A 110 6.81 3.94 18.83
C PHE A 110 6.17 5.23 19.38
N ALA A 111 6.13 6.29 18.58
CA ALA A 111 5.60 7.58 19.02
C ALA A 111 4.10 7.52 19.36
N GLN A 112 3.34 6.71 18.64
CA GLN A 112 1.89 6.67 18.78
C GLN A 112 1.41 5.53 19.69
N CYS A 113 2.06 4.39 19.64
CA CYS A 113 1.62 3.17 20.29
C CYS A 113 2.47 2.79 21.52
N GLY A 114 3.63 3.43 21.71
CA GLY A 114 4.57 3.08 22.77
C GLY A 114 4.03 3.19 24.20
N ALA A 115 2.95 3.94 24.41
CA ALA A 115 2.29 4.01 25.70
C ALA A 115 1.41 2.78 25.99
N ASN A 116 0.91 2.10 24.96
CA ASN A 116 -0.13 1.07 25.06
C ASN A 116 0.31 -0.29 24.54
N ASP A 117 1.28 -0.33 23.63
CA ASP A 117 1.79 -1.57 23.04
C ASP A 117 3.26 -1.81 23.36
N PRO A 118 3.60 -2.84 24.17
CA PRO A 118 4.97 -3.20 24.47
C PRO A 118 5.82 -3.56 23.22
N GLN A 119 5.22 -3.98 22.13
CA GLN A 119 5.94 -4.31 20.90
C GLN A 119 6.62 -3.09 20.28
N ALA A 120 6.07 -1.89 20.53
CA ALA A 120 6.66 -0.63 20.07
C ALA A 120 8.06 -0.35 20.65
N TRP A 121 8.43 -1.00 21.76
CA TRP A 121 9.71 -0.84 22.44
C TRP A 121 10.83 -1.74 21.88
N ASN A 122 10.52 -2.63 20.96
CA ASN A 122 11.54 -3.46 20.34
C ASN A 122 12.49 -2.62 19.47
N ILE A 123 13.75 -3.03 19.38
CA ILE A 123 14.74 -2.39 18.49
C ILE A 123 14.29 -2.52 17.03
N GLU A 124 13.71 -3.67 16.68
CA GLU A 124 13.05 -3.92 15.40
C GLU A 124 11.64 -4.42 15.69
N LEU A 125 10.66 -3.94 14.93
CA LEU A 125 9.29 -4.44 15.04
C LEU A 125 9.23 -5.91 14.63
N PRO A 126 8.35 -6.71 15.25
CA PRO A 126 8.08 -8.08 14.80
C PRO A 126 7.74 -8.14 13.30
N ASP A 127 8.17 -9.20 12.63
CA ASP A 127 7.92 -9.37 11.19
C ASP A 127 6.44 -9.25 10.81
N SER A 128 5.54 -9.75 11.65
CA SER A 128 4.10 -9.62 11.43
C SER A 128 3.63 -8.16 11.43
N LEU A 129 4.18 -7.34 12.29
CA LEU A 129 3.83 -5.92 12.38
C LEU A 129 4.47 -5.12 11.24
N GLN A 130 5.73 -5.44 10.86
CA GLN A 130 6.35 -4.88 9.67
C GLN A 130 5.55 -5.21 8.41
N TYR A 131 5.04 -6.44 8.32
CA TYR A 131 4.19 -6.89 7.21
C TYR A 131 2.94 -6.01 7.07
N GLU A 132 2.19 -5.81 8.16
CA GLU A 132 0.98 -5.00 8.15
C GLU A 132 1.25 -3.53 7.80
N GLN A 133 2.33 -2.96 8.32
CA GLN A 133 2.71 -1.58 8.03
C GLN A 133 3.10 -1.39 6.56
N ILE A 134 3.95 -2.26 6.01
CA ILE A 134 4.32 -2.22 4.60
C ILE A 134 3.09 -2.42 3.70
N LYS A 135 2.22 -3.35 4.06
CA LYS A 135 0.97 -3.59 3.34
C LYS A 135 0.11 -2.33 3.30
N GLN A 136 -0.05 -1.64 4.42
CA GLN A 136 -0.83 -0.41 4.51
C GLN A 136 -0.25 0.70 3.62
N VAL A 137 1.06 0.97 3.72
CA VAL A 137 1.73 1.97 2.88
C VAL A 137 1.56 1.62 1.41
N LEU A 138 1.79 0.36 1.04
CA LEU A 138 1.65 -0.06 -0.35
C LEU A 138 0.23 0.03 -0.88
N THR A 139 -0.77 -0.35 -0.10
CA THR A 139 -2.18 -0.19 -0.48
C THR A 139 -2.49 1.28 -0.76
N HIS A 140 -1.92 2.21 0.05
CA HIS A 140 -2.02 3.65 -0.19
C HIS A 140 -1.33 4.07 -1.50
N GLU A 141 -0.08 3.66 -1.73
CA GLU A 141 0.66 4.01 -2.95
C GLU A 141 0.00 3.44 -4.21
N VAL A 142 -0.56 2.23 -4.14
CA VAL A 142 -1.39 1.68 -5.22
C VAL A 142 -2.59 2.58 -5.49
N GLY A 143 -3.24 3.11 -4.45
CA GLY A 143 -4.32 4.09 -4.60
C GLY A 143 -3.92 5.30 -5.44
N HIS A 144 -2.72 5.85 -5.20
CA HIS A 144 -2.19 6.94 -6.03
C HIS A 144 -2.03 6.53 -7.49
N THR A 145 -1.53 5.33 -7.75
CA THR A 145 -1.37 4.84 -9.12
C THR A 145 -2.68 4.50 -9.82
N LEU A 146 -3.78 4.44 -9.09
CA LEU A 146 -5.15 4.36 -9.62
C LEU A 146 -5.78 5.75 -9.83
N GLY A 147 -5.03 6.84 -9.60
CA GLY A 147 -5.47 8.21 -9.79
C GLY A 147 -6.15 8.85 -8.57
N LEU A 148 -6.06 8.23 -7.39
CA LEU A 148 -6.64 8.78 -6.17
C LEU A 148 -5.65 9.75 -5.51
N GLU A 149 -6.16 10.89 -5.06
CA GLU A 149 -5.44 11.86 -4.24
C GLU A 149 -5.67 11.59 -2.75
N HIS A 150 -4.90 12.28 -1.89
CA HIS A 150 -5.10 12.22 -0.44
C HIS A 150 -6.51 12.67 -0.05
N ASN A 151 -7.15 11.91 0.83
CA ASN A 151 -8.50 12.16 1.30
C ASN A 151 -8.54 12.52 2.79
N PHE A 152 -8.12 13.73 3.14
CA PHE A 152 -8.11 14.22 4.52
C PHE A 152 -9.51 14.31 5.17
N LEU A 153 -10.58 14.32 4.39
CA LEU A 153 -11.96 14.22 4.91
C LEU A 153 -12.24 12.87 5.57
N GLY A 154 -11.48 11.84 5.23
CA GLY A 154 -11.56 10.52 5.86
C GLY A 154 -11.47 10.59 7.39
N SER A 155 -10.55 11.42 7.92
CA SER A 155 -10.33 11.60 9.35
C SER A 155 -11.55 12.16 10.11
N SER A 156 -12.44 12.87 9.44
CA SER A 156 -13.63 13.49 10.05
C SER A 156 -14.92 12.69 9.87
N HIS A 157 -14.84 11.54 9.20
CA HIS A 157 -16.03 10.76 8.85
C HIS A 157 -16.66 10.07 10.05
N TYR A 158 -15.86 9.61 11.00
CA TYR A 158 -16.33 8.92 12.19
C TYR A 158 -16.41 9.86 13.40
N SER A 159 -17.44 9.70 14.21
CA SER A 159 -17.59 10.45 15.47
C SER A 159 -16.58 9.97 16.52
N ILE A 160 -16.30 10.83 17.51
CA ILE A 160 -15.42 10.47 18.63
C ILE A 160 -15.96 9.24 19.40
N ASP A 161 -17.26 9.09 19.50
CA ASP A 161 -17.89 7.95 20.19
C ASP A 161 -17.63 6.65 19.41
N GLN A 162 -17.73 6.69 18.07
CA GLN A 162 -17.37 5.55 17.21
C GLN A 162 -15.88 5.19 17.31
N LEU A 163 -14.98 6.18 17.34
CA LEU A 163 -13.55 5.97 17.47
C LEU A 163 -13.11 5.48 18.88
N ARG A 164 -14.02 5.47 19.86
CA ARG A 164 -13.81 4.90 21.21
C ARG A 164 -14.47 3.55 21.38
N ASP A 165 -15.22 3.11 20.41
CA ASP A 165 -15.93 1.84 20.43
C ASP A 165 -15.07 0.75 19.76
N ASN A 166 -14.58 -0.21 20.54
CA ASN A 166 -13.75 -1.30 20.06
C ASN A 166 -14.49 -2.21 19.06
N ASP A 167 -15.79 -2.42 19.22
CA ASP A 167 -16.58 -3.23 18.30
C ASP A 167 -16.70 -2.52 16.94
N PHE A 168 -16.86 -1.21 16.96
CA PHE A 168 -16.83 -0.40 15.74
C PHE A 168 -15.46 -0.45 15.06
N LEU A 169 -14.38 -0.22 15.80
CA LEU A 169 -13.01 -0.21 15.25
C LEU A 169 -12.58 -1.55 14.69
N SER A 170 -13.08 -2.66 15.27
CA SER A 170 -12.81 -4.00 14.74
C SER A 170 -13.38 -4.24 13.34
N GLN A 171 -14.41 -3.48 12.95
CA GLN A 171 -15.11 -3.61 11.67
C GLN A 171 -14.70 -2.54 10.64
N TYR A 172 -14.45 -1.31 11.10
CA TYR A 172 -14.35 -0.14 10.23
C TYR A 172 -12.99 0.57 10.29
N SER A 173 -12.06 0.12 11.13
CA SER A 173 -10.80 0.82 11.34
C SER A 173 -10.96 2.26 11.87
N ILE A 174 -9.86 2.97 12.07
CA ILE A 174 -9.85 4.35 12.61
C ILE A 174 -10.14 5.42 11.57
N GLY A 175 -10.10 5.08 10.29
CA GLY A 175 -10.36 6.00 9.19
C GLY A 175 -11.15 5.36 8.06
N SER A 176 -11.92 6.17 7.38
CA SER A 176 -12.83 5.72 6.32
C SER A 176 -12.16 5.58 4.94
N SER A 177 -10.88 5.96 4.82
CA SER A 177 -10.15 5.94 3.56
C SER A 177 -8.69 5.59 3.77
N ILE A 178 -8.17 4.65 2.98
CA ILE A 178 -6.74 4.33 2.93
C ILE A 178 -5.92 5.51 2.38
N MET A 179 -6.55 6.44 1.66
CA MET A 179 -5.92 7.64 1.13
C MET A 179 -5.85 8.80 2.13
N ASP A 180 -6.28 8.58 3.37
CA ASP A 180 -6.10 9.53 4.46
C ASP A 180 -4.70 9.38 5.07
N LEU A 181 -3.90 10.44 5.08
CA LEU A 181 -2.53 10.41 5.61
C LEU A 181 -2.49 10.18 7.12
N SER A 182 -3.55 10.51 7.86
CA SER A 182 -3.62 10.24 9.29
C SER A 182 -3.55 8.74 9.59
N LEU A 183 -4.00 7.88 8.68
CA LEU A 183 -3.92 6.43 8.83
C LEU A 183 -2.51 5.87 8.72
N ILE A 184 -1.66 6.48 7.91
CA ILE A 184 -0.25 6.08 7.78
C ILE A 184 0.50 6.37 9.09
N HIS A 185 0.06 7.40 9.82
CA HIS A 185 0.66 7.80 11.08
C HIS A 185 0.04 7.11 12.31
N ILE A 186 -1.14 6.53 12.16
CA ILE A 186 -1.89 5.84 13.22
C ILE A 186 -1.98 4.36 12.82
N SER A 187 -0.84 3.70 12.67
CA SER A 187 -0.86 2.26 12.48
C SER A 187 -1.36 1.59 13.75
N GLU A 188 -2.55 1.11 13.70
CA GLU A 188 -3.20 0.07 14.48
C GLU A 188 -2.62 -0.40 15.84
N PRO A 189 -2.83 0.30 16.94
CA PRO A 189 -2.82 -0.37 18.23
C PRO A 189 -4.18 -0.95 18.61
N THR A 190 -5.23 -0.72 17.83
CA THR A 190 -6.59 -1.04 18.23
C THR A 190 -7.04 -2.47 17.93
N ARG A 191 -6.28 -3.23 17.14
CA ARG A 191 -6.56 -4.66 16.92
C ARG A 191 -6.20 -5.56 18.11
N HIS A 192 -5.53 -5.03 19.14
CA HIS A 192 -5.00 -5.82 20.26
C HIS A 192 -5.40 -5.30 21.64
N LEU A 193 -6.36 -4.39 21.76
CA LEU A 193 -6.91 -3.95 23.04
C LEU A 193 -8.26 -4.61 23.33
#